data_e439c1ba062a0a269bdb9e84e816785b
#
_entry.id   e439c1ba062a0a269bdb9e84e816785b
#
_cell.length_a   1.000
_cell.length_b   1.000
_cell.length_c   1.000
_cell.angle_alpha   90.00
_cell.angle_beta   90.00
_cell.angle_gamma   90.00
#
_symmetry.space_group_name_H-M   'P 1'
#
loop_
_entity.id
_entity.type
_entity.pdbx_description
1 polymer ?
#
loop_
_entity_poly.entity_id
_entity_poly.type
_entity_poly.pdbx_seq_one_letter_code
_entity_poly.pdbx_strand_id
1 'polypeptide(L)'
;MIEISPDSDFSIHNIPFGIYSIDGGKKHVAIAYGDYILDCYILSKLGLFDSIDIDGEVFAKPFLNDFIGLGKSVTNRVRSDIQAFLLDDDNVIWDAQNQFLFHQNKVTLHLPIQIGDYTDFYSSESHARNVGTMFRDPSNPLLPNWKHLPVAYHGRASSIFVSGTNFRRPLGQIKDLDQEGPRFGPTRKL
;
A
#
# COMPACT_ATOMS: atom_id res chain seq x y z
N MET A 1 -8.84 23.04 -11.65
CA MET A 1 -8.80 21.53 -11.82
C MET A 1 -7.34 21.10 -11.87
N ILE A 2 -6.97 20.07 -11.12
CA ILE A 2 -5.64 19.44 -11.22
C ILE A 2 -5.63 18.63 -12.51
N GLU A 3 -4.72 18.93 -13.42
CA GLU A 3 -4.55 18.18 -14.65
C GLU A 3 -3.83 16.86 -14.34
N ILE A 4 -4.45 15.74 -14.66
CA ILE A 4 -3.93 14.38 -14.43
C ILE A 4 -3.61 13.74 -15.78
N SER A 5 -2.41 13.17 -15.90
CA SER A 5 -2.06 12.40 -17.10
C SER A 5 -3.04 11.23 -17.30
N PRO A 6 -3.53 10.99 -18.52
CA PRO A 6 -4.37 9.83 -18.83
C PRO A 6 -3.70 8.49 -18.47
N ASP A 7 -2.37 8.45 -18.47
CA ASP A 7 -1.58 7.24 -18.17
C ASP A 7 -1.25 7.11 -16.68
N SER A 8 -1.78 8.01 -15.81
CA SER A 8 -1.53 7.93 -14.38
C SER A 8 -2.28 6.78 -13.73
N ASP A 9 -1.58 5.97 -12.94
CA ASP A 9 -2.18 4.95 -12.09
C ASP A 9 -3.07 5.55 -10.98
N PHE A 10 -2.90 6.84 -10.68
CA PHE A 10 -3.61 7.56 -9.61
C PHE A 10 -4.72 8.46 -10.17
N SER A 11 -5.58 7.89 -11.01
CA SER A 11 -6.76 8.58 -11.54
C SER A 11 -7.85 8.74 -10.48
N ILE A 12 -8.94 9.46 -10.82
CA ILE A 12 -10.13 9.61 -9.97
C ILE A 12 -10.75 8.25 -9.56
N HIS A 13 -10.53 7.20 -10.35
CA HIS A 13 -11.04 5.86 -10.07
C HIS A 13 -10.11 5.06 -9.13
N ASN A 14 -8.86 5.46 -9.01
CA ASN A 14 -7.86 4.83 -8.18
C ASN A 14 -7.12 5.87 -7.33
N ILE A 15 -7.75 6.31 -6.24
CA ILE A 15 -7.21 7.23 -5.24
C ILE A 15 -6.80 6.43 -4.00
N PRO A 16 -5.61 5.80 -3.98
CA PRO A 16 -5.17 4.98 -2.87
C PRO A 16 -4.87 5.83 -1.64
N PHE A 17 -5.20 5.28 -0.46
CA PHE A 17 -4.80 5.87 0.82
C PHE A 17 -3.37 5.45 1.18
N GLY A 18 -2.63 6.37 1.79
CA GLY A 18 -1.27 6.16 2.25
C GLY A 18 -0.94 7.01 3.47
N ILE A 19 0.29 6.89 3.94
CA ILE A 19 0.85 7.70 5.03
C ILE A 19 2.03 8.49 4.51
N TYR A 20 2.05 9.77 4.81
CA TYR A 20 3.12 10.66 4.40
C TYR A 20 3.58 11.58 5.54
N SER A 21 4.73 12.22 5.36
CA SER A 21 5.19 13.36 6.16
C SER A 21 5.97 14.34 5.27
N ILE A 22 6.08 15.59 5.74
CA ILE A 22 6.92 16.62 5.15
C ILE A 22 8.08 16.90 6.10
N ASP A 23 9.32 16.91 5.59
CA ASP A 23 10.55 17.25 6.32
C ASP A 23 10.70 16.57 7.71
N GLY A 24 10.30 15.30 7.78
CA GLY A 24 10.35 14.54 9.03
C GLY A 24 9.32 14.95 10.09
N GLY A 25 8.32 15.75 9.70
CA GLY A 25 7.24 16.19 10.56
C GLY A 25 6.25 15.08 10.91
N LYS A 26 5.07 15.47 11.37
CA LYS A 26 3.99 14.55 11.74
C LYS A 26 3.54 13.75 10.53
N LYS A 27 3.17 12.50 10.77
CA LYS A 27 2.59 11.62 9.77
C LYS A 27 1.08 11.82 9.70
N HIS A 28 0.56 11.95 8.48
CA HIS A 28 -0.87 12.03 8.22
C HIS A 28 -1.30 11.01 7.17
N VAL A 29 -2.58 10.70 7.17
CA VAL A 29 -3.24 9.97 6.11
C VAL A 29 -3.41 10.89 4.91
N ALA A 30 -3.06 10.41 3.73
CA ALA A 30 -3.32 11.10 2.47
C ALA A 30 -3.84 10.15 1.41
N ILE A 31 -4.38 10.71 0.33
CA ILE A 31 -4.65 10.00 -0.92
C ILE A 31 -3.67 10.45 -2.00
N ALA A 32 -3.39 9.57 -2.97
CA ALA A 32 -2.68 9.97 -4.18
C ALA A 32 -3.67 10.30 -5.30
N TYR A 33 -3.39 11.39 -6.04
CA TYR A 33 -4.17 11.81 -7.20
C TYR A 33 -3.22 12.42 -8.26
N GLY A 34 -2.97 11.73 -9.34
CA GLY A 34 -1.93 12.08 -10.31
C GLY A 34 -0.55 12.15 -9.63
N ASP A 35 0.15 13.25 -9.86
CA ASP A 35 1.46 13.52 -9.25
C ASP A 35 1.38 14.13 -7.85
N TYR A 36 0.20 14.26 -7.30
CA TYR A 36 -0.05 14.92 -6.03
C TYR A 36 -0.54 13.95 -4.95
N ILE A 37 -0.42 14.40 -3.72
CA ILE A 37 -1.14 13.83 -2.57
C ILE A 37 -2.05 14.90 -1.97
N LEU A 38 -3.17 14.47 -1.40
CA LEU A 38 -4.07 15.32 -0.63
C LEU A 38 -4.09 14.85 0.82
N ASP A 39 -3.85 15.79 1.75
CA ASP A 39 -3.84 15.53 3.20
C ASP A 39 -5.28 15.38 3.72
N CYS A 40 -5.67 14.17 4.11
CA CYS A 40 -7.02 13.89 4.64
C CYS A 40 -7.27 14.55 6.00
N TYR A 41 -6.21 14.75 6.82
CA TYR A 41 -6.37 15.45 8.11
C TYR A 41 -6.72 16.91 7.91
N ILE A 42 -6.01 17.60 7.02
CA ILE A 42 -6.31 19.00 6.70
C ILE A 42 -7.69 19.12 6.03
N LEU A 43 -8.00 18.24 5.08
CA LEU A 43 -9.34 18.21 4.45
C LEU A 43 -10.46 18.01 5.49
N SER A 44 -10.25 17.20 6.53
CA SER A 44 -11.21 17.04 7.61
C SER A 44 -11.37 18.33 8.43
N LYS A 45 -10.29 19.08 8.68
CA LYS A 45 -10.36 20.37 9.38
C LYS A 45 -11.01 21.47 8.54
N LEU A 46 -10.99 21.33 7.22
CA LEU A 46 -11.70 22.22 6.29
C LEU A 46 -13.17 21.83 6.06
N GLY A 47 -13.66 20.80 6.75
CA GLY A 47 -15.06 20.39 6.73
C GLY A 47 -15.47 19.43 5.62
N LEU A 48 -14.51 18.86 4.84
CA LEU A 48 -14.86 17.96 3.75
C LEU A 48 -15.69 16.75 4.21
N PHE A 49 -15.49 16.31 5.44
CA PHE A 49 -16.12 15.09 5.99
C PHE A 49 -17.21 15.40 7.04
N ASP A 50 -17.69 16.65 7.14
CA ASP A 50 -18.68 17.03 8.17
C ASP A 50 -20.04 16.30 8.02
N SER A 51 -20.31 15.74 6.83
CA SER A 51 -21.48 14.91 6.57
C SER A 51 -21.37 13.46 7.08
N ILE A 52 -20.20 13.09 7.61
CA ILE A 52 -19.89 11.74 8.10
C ILE A 52 -19.65 11.82 9.61
N ASP A 53 -20.17 10.84 10.35
CA ASP A 53 -19.82 10.68 11.77
C ASP A 53 -18.42 10.07 11.90
N ILE A 54 -17.39 10.92 11.79
CA ILE A 54 -15.99 10.55 11.87
C ILE A 54 -15.19 11.59 12.66
N ASP A 55 -14.38 11.11 13.61
CA ASP A 55 -13.36 11.96 14.23
C ASP A 55 -12.19 12.16 13.26
N GLY A 56 -11.99 13.39 12.78
CA GLY A 56 -10.90 13.75 11.88
C GLY A 56 -9.50 13.43 12.42
N GLU A 57 -9.33 13.26 13.74
CA GLU A 57 -8.06 12.87 14.36
C GLU A 57 -7.58 11.46 13.90
N VAL A 58 -8.46 10.65 13.34
CA VAL A 58 -8.07 9.36 12.73
C VAL A 58 -7.10 9.55 11.57
N PHE A 59 -7.19 10.68 10.86
CA PHE A 59 -6.29 11.00 9.75
C PHE A 59 -4.92 11.56 10.21
N ALA A 60 -4.78 11.94 11.48
CA ALA A 60 -3.49 12.34 12.08
C ALA A 60 -2.72 11.15 12.70
N LYS A 61 -3.19 9.93 12.48
CA LYS A 61 -2.51 8.71 12.96
C LYS A 61 -1.35 8.31 12.04
N PRO A 62 -0.29 7.70 12.60
CA PRO A 62 0.88 7.31 11.82
C PRO A 62 0.69 6.07 10.94
N PHE A 63 -0.49 5.43 11.01
CA PHE A 63 -0.91 4.25 10.25
C PHE A 63 -2.40 4.32 9.92
N LEU A 64 -2.81 3.61 8.86
CA LEU A 64 -4.21 3.50 8.44
C LEU A 64 -5.05 2.56 9.32
N ASN A 65 -4.46 1.86 10.27
CA ASN A 65 -5.15 0.81 11.05
C ASN A 65 -6.44 1.32 11.71
N ASP A 66 -6.40 2.48 12.35
CA ASP A 66 -7.57 3.06 13.00
C ASP A 66 -8.65 3.46 11.97
N PHE A 67 -8.24 4.05 10.85
CA PHE A 67 -9.14 4.40 9.75
C PHE A 67 -9.80 3.15 9.12
N ILE A 68 -9.03 2.10 8.87
CA ILE A 68 -9.54 0.82 8.36
C ILE A 68 -10.50 0.20 9.39
N GLY A 69 -10.20 0.33 10.68
CA GLY A 69 -11.03 -0.16 11.80
C GLY A 69 -12.43 0.44 11.86
N LEU A 70 -12.67 1.61 11.25
CA LEU A 70 -14.01 2.22 11.14
C LEU A 70 -14.95 1.41 10.22
N GLY A 71 -14.42 0.48 9.43
CA GLY A 71 -15.18 -0.40 8.55
C GLY A 71 -15.53 0.23 7.20
N LYS A 72 -16.01 -0.63 6.29
CA LYS A 72 -16.24 -0.25 4.88
C LYS A 72 -17.28 0.83 4.68
N SER A 73 -18.30 0.92 5.52
CA SER A 73 -19.34 1.95 5.40
C SER A 73 -18.75 3.36 5.51
N VAL A 74 -17.88 3.57 6.49
CA VAL A 74 -17.22 4.87 6.72
C VAL A 74 -16.12 5.12 5.68
N THR A 75 -15.21 4.15 5.46
CA THR A 75 -14.08 4.34 4.55
C THR A 75 -14.52 4.53 3.10
N ASN A 76 -15.60 3.85 2.66
CA ASN A 76 -16.17 4.07 1.33
C ASN A 76 -16.83 5.45 1.23
N ARG A 77 -17.48 5.95 2.28
CA ARG A 77 -18.07 7.28 2.27
C ARG A 77 -16.99 8.36 2.18
N VAL A 78 -15.93 8.27 3.00
CA VAL A 78 -14.75 9.17 2.90
C VAL A 78 -14.18 9.17 1.48
N ARG A 79 -14.02 7.99 0.87
CA ARG A 79 -13.56 7.89 -0.51
C ARG A 79 -14.50 8.61 -1.48
N SER A 80 -15.81 8.41 -1.34
CA SER A 80 -16.81 9.03 -2.22
C SER A 80 -16.84 10.54 -2.08
N ASP A 81 -16.70 11.07 -0.85
CA ASP A 81 -16.67 12.52 -0.61
C ASP A 81 -15.39 13.15 -1.20
N ILE A 82 -14.24 12.46 -1.12
CA ILE A 82 -13.01 12.90 -1.82
C ILE A 82 -13.21 12.89 -3.34
N GLN A 83 -13.82 11.86 -3.91
CA GLN A 83 -14.08 11.80 -5.36
C GLN A 83 -15.01 12.92 -5.80
N ALA A 84 -16.07 13.19 -5.04
CA ALA A 84 -16.99 14.30 -5.32
C ALA A 84 -16.27 15.66 -5.26
N PHE A 85 -15.44 15.87 -4.24
CA PHE A 85 -14.60 17.06 -4.09
C PHE A 85 -13.64 17.26 -5.27
N LEU A 86 -12.97 16.20 -5.71
CA LEU A 86 -12.03 16.26 -6.84
C LEU A 86 -12.70 16.57 -8.18
N LEU A 87 -14.01 16.33 -8.31
CA LEU A 87 -14.82 16.64 -9.50
C LEU A 87 -15.52 18.00 -9.42
N ASP A 88 -15.45 18.68 -8.30
CA ASP A 88 -16.11 19.99 -8.05
C ASP A 88 -15.05 21.10 -7.97
N ASP A 89 -14.77 21.72 -9.11
CA ASP A 89 -13.79 22.78 -9.21
C ASP A 89 -14.20 24.08 -8.50
N ASP A 90 -15.50 24.27 -8.27
CA ASP A 90 -16.06 25.46 -7.61
C ASP A 90 -16.11 25.30 -6.08
N ASN A 91 -15.65 24.18 -5.53
CA ASN A 91 -15.65 23.93 -4.10
C ASN A 91 -14.70 24.89 -3.37
N VAL A 92 -15.24 25.61 -2.37
CA VAL A 92 -14.50 26.64 -1.61
C VAL A 92 -13.26 26.10 -0.87
N ILE A 93 -13.17 24.80 -0.63
CA ILE A 93 -12.00 24.14 -0.02
C ILE A 93 -10.75 24.34 -0.91
N TRP A 94 -10.92 24.47 -2.24
CA TRP A 94 -9.80 24.73 -3.16
C TRP A 94 -9.06 26.04 -2.88
N ASP A 95 -9.69 27.02 -2.26
CA ASP A 95 -9.02 28.26 -1.86
C ASP A 95 -7.88 28.00 -0.86
N ALA A 96 -7.94 26.91 -0.14
CA ALA A 96 -6.94 26.46 0.83
C ALA A 96 -5.99 25.38 0.29
N GLN A 97 -5.93 25.15 -1.03
CA GLN A 97 -5.19 24.02 -1.64
C GLN A 97 -3.71 23.94 -1.22
N ASN A 98 -3.07 25.07 -0.96
CA ASN A 98 -1.68 25.13 -0.49
C ASN A 98 -1.45 24.49 0.90
N GLN A 99 -2.51 24.19 1.65
CA GLN A 99 -2.44 23.56 2.96
C GLN A 99 -2.53 22.04 2.88
N PHE A 100 -3.20 21.47 1.89
CA PHE A 100 -3.48 20.04 1.81
C PHE A 100 -2.98 19.35 0.53
N LEU A 101 -2.60 20.10 -0.50
CA LEU A 101 -2.16 19.56 -1.79
C LEU A 101 -0.65 19.69 -1.93
N PHE A 102 0.05 18.55 -2.03
CA PHE A 102 1.50 18.52 -2.16
C PHE A 102 1.91 17.63 -3.32
N HIS A 103 2.95 18.02 -4.04
CA HIS A 103 3.52 17.14 -5.06
C HIS A 103 4.23 15.96 -4.40
N GLN A 104 4.05 14.74 -4.95
CA GLN A 104 4.57 13.49 -4.38
C GLN A 104 6.09 13.53 -4.13
N ASN A 105 6.87 14.25 -4.97
CA ASN A 105 8.32 14.37 -4.81
C ASN A 105 8.75 15.29 -3.64
N LYS A 106 7.83 15.99 -2.98
CA LYS A 106 8.07 16.87 -1.84
C LYS A 106 7.72 16.23 -0.51
N VAL A 107 7.30 14.98 -0.52
CA VAL A 107 6.86 14.28 0.68
C VAL A 107 7.63 12.97 0.86
N THR A 108 7.68 12.49 2.09
CA THR A 108 8.20 11.16 2.42
C THR A 108 7.03 10.21 2.66
N LEU A 109 6.96 9.12 1.90
CA LEU A 109 5.98 8.06 2.10
C LEU A 109 6.47 7.08 3.16
N HIS A 110 5.53 6.54 3.93
CA HIS A 110 5.77 5.57 5.01
C HIS A 110 4.98 4.30 4.77
N LEU A 111 5.34 3.21 5.50
CA LEU A 111 4.48 2.03 5.56
C LEU A 111 3.08 2.45 6.00
N PRO A 112 2.04 2.16 5.20
CA PRO A 112 0.70 2.65 5.48
C PRO A 112 0.03 1.92 6.63
N ILE A 113 0.50 0.73 7.00
CA ILE A 113 -0.11 -0.16 7.99
C ILE A 113 0.93 -0.56 9.03
N GLN A 114 0.54 -0.53 10.30
CA GLN A 114 1.25 -1.26 11.34
C GLN A 114 0.92 -2.74 11.17
N ILE A 115 1.89 -3.48 10.62
CA ILE A 115 1.70 -4.87 10.25
C ILE A 115 1.76 -5.74 11.50
N GLY A 116 0.70 -6.53 11.76
CA GLY A 116 0.68 -7.56 12.80
C GLY A 116 1.27 -8.87 12.26
N ASP A 117 0.51 -9.49 11.38
CA ASP A 117 0.85 -10.75 10.74
C ASP A 117 0.80 -10.61 9.21
N TYR A 118 1.47 -11.52 8.53
CA TYR A 118 1.51 -11.55 7.07
C TYR A 118 1.18 -12.95 6.56
N THR A 119 0.11 -13.03 5.77
CA THR A 119 -0.28 -14.26 5.09
C THR A 119 -0.27 -14.02 3.58
N ASP A 120 0.44 -14.87 2.85
CA ASP A 120 0.53 -14.81 1.39
C ASP A 120 -0.27 -15.95 0.77
N PHE A 121 -1.26 -15.59 -0.05
CA PHE A 121 -2.11 -16.52 -0.77
C PHE A 121 -1.60 -16.77 -2.19
N TYR A 122 -1.50 -18.02 -2.56
CA TYR A 122 -1.08 -18.50 -3.87
C TYR A 122 -2.30 -18.81 -4.75
N SER A 123 -3.08 -17.77 -5.09
CA SER A 123 -4.43 -17.93 -5.67
C SER A 123 -4.55 -17.56 -7.16
N SER A 124 -3.49 -17.03 -7.80
CA SER A 124 -3.49 -16.80 -9.26
C SER A 124 -3.08 -18.07 -10.01
N GLU A 125 -3.98 -18.63 -10.83
CA GLU A 125 -3.67 -19.84 -11.63
C GLU A 125 -2.53 -19.59 -12.62
N SER A 126 -2.51 -18.44 -13.28
CA SER A 126 -1.43 -18.09 -14.22
C SER A 126 -0.07 -18.07 -13.53
N HIS A 127 0.02 -17.41 -12.38
CA HIS A 127 1.24 -17.39 -11.58
C HIS A 127 1.63 -18.79 -11.10
N ALA A 128 0.68 -19.56 -10.56
CA ALA A 128 0.93 -20.90 -10.07
C ALA A 128 1.42 -21.86 -11.17
N ARG A 129 0.88 -21.76 -12.39
CA ARG A 129 1.35 -22.51 -13.55
C ARG A 129 2.74 -22.09 -13.96
N ASN A 130 3.00 -20.79 -14.12
CA ASN A 130 4.32 -20.29 -14.51
C ASN A 130 5.41 -20.72 -13.54
N VAL A 131 5.19 -20.58 -12.24
CA VAL A 131 6.14 -21.05 -11.22
C VAL A 131 6.23 -22.58 -11.21
N GLY A 132 5.09 -23.28 -11.34
CA GLY A 132 5.04 -24.75 -11.36
C GLY A 132 5.87 -25.35 -12.50
N THR A 133 5.84 -24.77 -13.69
CA THR A 133 6.63 -25.25 -14.86
C THR A 133 8.14 -25.12 -14.67
N MET A 134 8.60 -24.23 -13.76
CA MET A 134 10.04 -24.11 -13.44
C MET A 134 10.55 -25.26 -12.54
N PHE A 135 9.67 -25.90 -11.77
CA PHE A 135 10.04 -26.84 -10.71
C PHE A 135 9.42 -28.24 -10.85
N ARG A 136 8.43 -28.40 -11.74
CA ARG A 136 7.66 -29.64 -11.94
C ARG A 136 7.55 -29.97 -13.41
N ASP A 137 6.91 -31.08 -13.71
CA ASP A 137 6.57 -31.43 -15.09
C ASP A 137 5.71 -30.33 -15.73
N PRO A 138 6.15 -29.71 -16.84
CA PRO A 138 5.38 -28.68 -17.53
C PRO A 138 3.98 -29.10 -17.97
N SER A 139 3.75 -30.42 -18.18
CA SER A 139 2.43 -30.94 -18.52
C SER A 139 1.49 -30.99 -17.31
N ASN A 140 2.03 -31.00 -16.08
CA ASN A 140 1.27 -31.02 -14.83
C ASN A 140 1.87 -30.08 -13.77
N PRO A 141 1.84 -28.76 -14.00
CA PRO A 141 2.55 -27.79 -13.15
C PRO A 141 1.86 -27.51 -11.82
N LEU A 142 0.55 -27.81 -11.69
CA LEU A 142 -0.21 -27.54 -10.48
C LEU A 142 -0.28 -28.77 -9.58
N LEU A 143 -0.22 -28.56 -8.27
CA LEU A 143 -0.50 -29.60 -7.31
C LEU A 143 -1.98 -30.00 -7.37
N PRO A 144 -2.34 -31.27 -7.12
CA PRO A 144 -3.72 -31.75 -7.25
C PRO A 144 -4.77 -30.95 -6.49
N ASN A 145 -4.43 -30.47 -5.30
CA ASN A 145 -5.35 -29.72 -4.44
C ASN A 145 -5.37 -28.21 -4.72
N TRP A 146 -4.54 -27.70 -5.64
CA TRP A 146 -4.43 -26.27 -5.83
C TRP A 146 -5.77 -25.60 -6.20
N LYS A 147 -6.60 -26.29 -7.01
CA LYS A 147 -7.94 -25.78 -7.42
C LYS A 147 -9.04 -25.99 -6.37
N HIS A 148 -8.76 -26.72 -5.31
CA HIS A 148 -9.77 -27.16 -4.33
C HIS A 148 -9.59 -26.52 -2.96
N LEU A 149 -8.39 -26.07 -2.62
CA LEU A 149 -8.05 -25.48 -1.33
C LEU A 149 -7.34 -24.14 -1.53
N PRO A 150 -7.65 -23.10 -0.73
CA PRO A 150 -6.88 -21.88 -0.73
C PRO A 150 -5.48 -22.15 -0.18
N VAL A 151 -4.49 -22.11 -1.06
CA VAL A 151 -3.08 -22.33 -0.69
C VAL A 151 -2.49 -21.02 -0.24
N ALA A 152 -1.93 -21.01 0.97
CA ALA A 152 -1.28 -19.85 1.56
C ALA A 152 -0.16 -20.27 2.50
N TYR A 153 0.72 -19.34 2.85
CA TYR A 153 1.69 -19.53 3.93
C TYR A 153 1.69 -18.33 4.88
N HIS A 154 2.05 -18.57 6.14
CA HIS A 154 2.30 -17.52 7.11
C HIS A 154 3.70 -16.97 6.88
N GLY A 155 3.78 -15.74 6.41
CA GLY A 155 5.01 -15.10 5.99
C GLY A 155 5.67 -14.27 7.10
N ARG A 156 6.83 -13.73 6.76
CA ARG A 156 7.60 -12.85 7.64
C ARG A 156 7.26 -11.38 7.36
N ALA A 157 6.68 -10.68 8.36
CA ALA A 157 6.36 -9.27 8.28
C ALA A 157 7.56 -8.34 8.50
N SER A 158 8.59 -8.79 9.21
CA SER A 158 9.72 -7.95 9.67
C SER A 158 10.62 -7.38 8.56
N SER A 159 10.47 -7.83 7.33
CA SER A 159 11.25 -7.37 6.16
C SER A 159 10.39 -6.71 5.08
N ILE A 160 9.24 -6.15 5.46
CA ILE A 160 8.41 -5.33 4.57
C ILE A 160 8.83 -3.88 4.73
N PHE A 161 9.30 -3.27 3.63
CA PHE A 161 9.81 -1.90 3.58
C PHE A 161 9.13 -1.12 2.47
N VAL A 162 9.15 0.22 2.58
CA VAL A 162 8.73 1.10 1.49
C VAL A 162 9.72 1.03 0.32
N SER A 163 9.23 1.29 -0.89
CA SER A 163 10.06 1.39 -2.09
C SER A 163 11.18 2.41 -1.92
N GLY A 164 12.35 2.14 -2.51
CA GLY A 164 13.52 2.99 -2.39
C GLY A 164 14.40 2.69 -1.16
N THR A 165 13.96 1.82 -0.25
CA THR A 165 14.81 1.37 0.86
C THR A 165 15.93 0.48 0.37
N ASN A 166 17.18 0.89 0.62
CA ASN A 166 18.35 0.08 0.32
C ASN A 166 18.60 -0.95 1.41
N PHE A 167 18.85 -2.20 1.02
CA PHE A 167 19.25 -3.25 1.94
C PHE A 167 20.43 -4.05 1.38
N ARG A 168 21.26 -4.57 2.26
CA ARG A 168 22.39 -5.42 1.88
C ARG A 168 21.94 -6.86 1.73
N ARG A 169 22.55 -7.60 0.80
CA ARG A 169 22.35 -9.04 0.70
C ARG A 169 22.65 -9.70 2.04
N PRO A 170 21.71 -10.46 2.63
CA PRO A 170 21.92 -11.08 3.92
C PRO A 170 22.97 -12.20 3.85
N LEU A 171 23.64 -12.41 4.95
CA LEU A 171 24.49 -13.57 5.18
C LEU A 171 23.68 -14.67 5.85
N GLY A 172 23.98 -15.91 5.53
CA GLY A 172 23.29 -17.04 6.13
C GLY A 172 24.02 -18.37 5.89
N GLN A 173 23.46 -19.42 6.43
CA GLN A 173 23.95 -20.78 6.21
C GLN A 173 23.38 -21.32 4.89
N ILE A 174 24.27 -21.89 4.08
CA ILE A 174 23.96 -22.49 2.79
C ILE A 174 24.54 -23.91 2.80
N LYS A 175 23.69 -24.92 2.59
CA LYS A 175 24.12 -26.30 2.43
C LYS A 175 23.98 -26.70 0.96
N ASP A 176 25.08 -26.96 0.30
CA ASP A 176 25.12 -27.57 -1.03
C ASP A 176 24.88 -29.09 -0.88
N LEU A 177 24.28 -29.74 -1.89
CA LEU A 177 23.82 -31.14 -1.81
C LEU A 177 24.93 -32.15 -1.53
N ASP A 178 26.13 -31.85 -1.96
CA ASP A 178 27.34 -32.70 -1.89
C ASP A 178 28.21 -32.41 -0.65
N GLN A 179 27.78 -31.50 0.22
CA GLN A 179 28.50 -31.13 1.43
C GLN A 179 27.89 -31.77 2.67
N GLU A 180 28.74 -32.22 3.60
CA GLU A 180 28.29 -32.79 4.88
C GLU A 180 27.66 -31.73 5.80
N GLY A 181 28.25 -30.52 5.83
CA GLY A 181 27.80 -29.41 6.67
C GLY A 181 27.50 -28.12 5.88
N PRO A 182 26.80 -27.16 6.50
CA PRO A 182 26.55 -25.87 5.88
C PRO A 182 27.80 -24.98 5.91
N ARG A 183 27.97 -24.17 4.88
CA ARG A 183 28.90 -23.04 4.87
C ARG A 183 28.17 -21.75 5.17
N PHE A 184 28.84 -20.76 5.74
CA PHE A 184 28.31 -19.41 5.97
C PHE A 184 28.76 -18.47 4.87
N GLY A 185 27.84 -17.65 4.37
CA GLY A 185 28.16 -16.69 3.31
C GLY A 185 26.95 -15.93 2.80
N PRO A 186 27.10 -15.07 1.78
CA PRO A 186 25.99 -14.34 1.18
C PRO A 186 24.97 -15.32 0.60
N THR A 187 23.68 -15.04 0.83
CA THR A 187 22.59 -15.82 0.22
C THR A 187 22.64 -15.72 -1.31
N ARG A 188 22.34 -16.80 -2.02
CA ARG A 188 22.30 -16.83 -3.49
C ARG A 188 20.93 -16.52 -4.06
N LYS A 189 19.88 -16.67 -3.23
CA LYS A 189 18.48 -16.38 -3.57
C LYS A 189 18.00 -15.22 -2.73
N LEU A 190 17.20 -14.35 -3.33
CA LEU A 190 16.46 -13.27 -2.68
C LEU A 190 15.00 -13.56 -2.86
#